data_cb12d0da47af753d88dd2f79a06416c0
#
_entry.id   cb12d0da47af753d88dd2f79a06416c0
#
_cell.length_a   1.000
_cell.length_b   1.000
_cell.length_c   1.000
_cell.angle_alpha   90.00
_cell.angle_beta   90.00
_cell.angle_gamma   90.00
#
_symmetry.space_group_name_H-M   'P 1'
#
loop_
_entity.id
_entity.type
_entity.pdbx_description
1 polymer ?
#
loop_
_entity_poly.entity_id
_entity_poly.type
_entity_poly.pdbx_seq_one_letter_code
_entity_poly.pdbx_strand_id
1 'polypeptide(L)'
;MKKYSIAIVGAGPAGYFAAQALQNLQSDELKFQIDMIEKLPTPWGLVRSGVAPDHPKIKTVSKVFEKIATTEGFQLFCNVELGKDIKTEELTEIDDAVVIATGSDKGKKLGIPGENLRGSLSAAEFVPWYNAHPDYVNVDVPFDTDTALVIGAGNVAMDVGRMLALEPKELDLTDTATHALEKLHDSKIRTVHVFGRRGPEHAAFTAPELRELPKLEHTDVEIGECDIEDAIKRIESIGE
;
A
#
# COMPACT_ATOMS: atom_id res chain seq x y z
N MET A 1 4.00 -8.57 39.94
CA MET A 1 3.57 -8.47 38.52
C MET A 1 3.55 -7.01 38.15
N LYS A 2 4.35 -6.60 37.15
CA LYS A 2 4.30 -5.26 36.55
C LYS A 2 3.29 -5.26 35.43
N LYS A 3 2.46 -4.25 35.36
CA LYS A 3 1.48 -4.05 34.29
C LYS A 3 1.70 -2.67 33.69
N TYR A 4 1.80 -2.61 32.36
CA TYR A 4 1.95 -1.36 31.60
C TYR A 4 0.81 -1.23 30.60
N SER A 5 0.30 -0.01 30.44
CA SER A 5 -0.65 0.37 29.40
C SER A 5 0.10 1.03 28.24
N ILE A 6 -0.15 0.58 27.03
CA ILE A 6 0.54 1.05 25.81
C ILE A 6 -0.50 1.44 24.77
N ALA A 7 -0.55 2.72 24.41
CA ALA A 7 -1.30 3.16 23.25
C ALA A 7 -0.50 2.91 21.96
N ILE A 8 -1.16 2.36 20.93
CA ILE A 8 -0.58 2.22 19.58
C ILE A 8 -1.49 2.98 18.61
N VAL A 9 -0.98 4.06 18.03
CA VAL A 9 -1.72 4.88 17.07
C VAL A 9 -1.43 4.42 15.64
N GLY A 10 -2.44 3.86 15.00
CA GLY A 10 -2.39 3.28 13.66
C GLY A 10 -2.50 1.76 13.69
N ALA A 11 -3.61 1.23 13.16
CA ALA A 11 -3.89 -0.20 13.05
C ALA A 11 -3.46 -0.79 11.70
N GLY A 12 -2.33 -0.32 11.17
CA GLY A 12 -1.65 -0.92 10.03
C GLY A 12 -0.66 -2.01 10.44
N PRO A 13 0.11 -2.59 9.49
CA PRO A 13 1.10 -3.65 9.78
C PRO A 13 2.08 -3.28 10.88
N ALA A 14 2.61 -2.06 10.87
CA ALA A 14 3.56 -1.60 11.89
C ALA A 14 2.97 -1.63 13.30
N GLY A 15 1.71 -1.17 13.46
CA GLY A 15 0.99 -1.19 14.74
C GLY A 15 0.75 -2.61 15.22
N TYR A 16 0.24 -3.50 14.35
CA TYR A 16 -0.01 -4.90 14.73
C TYR A 16 1.28 -5.65 15.09
N PHE A 17 2.37 -5.46 14.35
CA PHE A 17 3.64 -6.11 14.70
C PHE A 17 4.27 -5.52 15.97
N ALA A 18 4.07 -4.24 16.26
CA ALA A 18 4.45 -3.66 17.55
C ALA A 18 3.65 -4.31 18.70
N ALA A 19 2.32 -4.47 18.53
CA ALA A 19 1.48 -5.17 19.49
C ALA A 19 1.94 -6.61 19.71
N GLN A 20 2.24 -7.35 18.62
CA GLN A 20 2.76 -8.72 18.70
C GLN A 20 4.07 -8.79 19.48
N ALA A 21 4.99 -7.86 19.22
CA ALA A 21 6.26 -7.80 19.93
C ALA A 21 6.05 -7.61 21.44
N LEU A 22 5.15 -6.72 21.85
CA LEU A 22 4.77 -6.54 23.25
C LEU A 22 4.12 -7.80 23.85
N GLN A 23 3.20 -8.43 23.12
CA GLN A 23 2.56 -9.67 23.56
C GLN A 23 3.57 -10.81 23.76
N ASN A 24 4.57 -10.91 22.90
CA ASN A 24 5.65 -11.91 23.00
C ASN A 24 6.60 -11.66 24.20
N LEU A 25 6.69 -10.46 24.71
CA LEU A 25 7.47 -10.11 25.91
C LEU A 25 6.71 -10.38 27.22
N GLN A 26 5.41 -10.70 27.18
CA GLN A 26 4.63 -10.96 28.37
C GLN A 26 5.12 -12.20 29.11
N SER A 27 5.04 -12.15 30.43
CA SER A 27 5.39 -13.23 31.35
C SER A 27 4.48 -13.17 32.59
N ASP A 28 4.69 -14.07 33.54
CA ASP A 28 3.98 -14.02 34.84
C ASP A 28 4.31 -12.76 35.65
N GLU A 29 5.48 -12.14 35.38
CA GLU A 29 5.93 -10.94 36.09
C GLU A 29 5.65 -9.64 35.32
N LEU A 30 5.38 -9.71 33.99
CA LEU A 30 5.22 -8.56 33.09
C LEU A 30 3.99 -8.74 32.21
N LYS A 31 3.06 -7.78 32.25
CA LYS A 31 1.87 -7.74 31.40
C LYS A 31 1.73 -6.40 30.70
N PHE A 32 1.17 -6.43 29.49
CA PHE A 32 0.82 -5.24 28.72
C PHE A 32 -0.70 -5.20 28.48
N GLN A 33 -1.29 -4.05 28.74
CA GLN A 33 -2.57 -3.64 28.18
C GLN A 33 -2.24 -2.86 26.90
N ILE A 34 -2.83 -3.20 25.77
CA ILE A 34 -2.56 -2.57 24.48
C ILE A 34 -3.85 -1.95 23.96
N ASP A 35 -3.85 -0.64 23.81
CA ASP A 35 -4.95 0.13 23.27
C ASP A 35 -4.56 0.64 21.88
N MET A 36 -5.07 -0.05 20.84
CA MET A 36 -4.80 0.31 19.45
C MET A 36 -5.86 1.27 18.93
N ILE A 37 -5.41 2.40 18.36
CA ILE A 37 -6.26 3.50 17.89
C ILE A 37 -6.15 3.61 16.38
N GLU A 38 -7.29 3.64 15.68
CA GLU A 38 -7.36 3.75 14.22
C GLU A 38 -8.37 4.83 13.80
N LYS A 39 -7.93 5.73 12.92
CA LYS A 39 -8.80 6.80 12.40
C LYS A 39 -9.93 6.29 11.50
N LEU A 40 -9.70 5.18 10.81
CA LEU A 40 -10.68 4.59 9.92
C LEU A 40 -11.66 3.68 10.69
N PRO A 41 -12.85 3.44 10.15
CA PRO A 41 -13.80 2.50 10.76
C PRO A 41 -13.32 1.04 10.70
N THR A 42 -12.28 0.75 9.94
CA THR A 42 -11.72 -0.59 9.75
C THR A 42 -10.20 -0.58 9.85
N PRO A 43 -9.59 -1.58 10.50
CA PRO A 43 -8.15 -1.68 10.64
C PRO A 43 -7.46 -2.23 9.39
N TRP A 44 -6.15 -2.47 9.50
CA TRP A 44 -5.19 -3.16 8.64
C TRP A 44 -4.43 -2.24 7.68
N GLY A 45 -4.73 -0.95 7.64
CA GLY A 45 -3.97 0.05 6.88
C GLY A 45 -3.74 -0.37 5.43
N LEU A 46 -2.50 -0.37 4.97
CA LEU A 46 -2.13 -0.71 3.58
C LEU A 46 -2.42 -2.17 3.18
N VAL A 47 -2.61 -3.10 4.12
CA VAL A 47 -3.05 -4.46 3.77
C VAL A 47 -4.47 -4.43 3.20
N ARG A 48 -5.32 -3.51 3.69
CA ARG A 48 -6.65 -3.29 3.16
C ARG A 48 -6.66 -2.39 1.94
N SER A 49 -5.98 -1.24 2.01
CA SER A 49 -6.12 -0.13 1.06
C SER A 49 -4.89 0.11 0.18
N GLY A 50 -3.84 -0.70 0.30
CA GLY A 50 -2.59 -0.50 -0.43
C GLY A 50 -2.11 -1.71 -1.24
N VAL A 51 -2.60 -2.91 -0.94
CA VAL A 51 -2.31 -4.12 -1.73
C VAL A 51 -3.22 -4.14 -2.95
N ALA A 52 -2.65 -4.45 -4.12
CA ALA A 52 -3.41 -4.53 -5.36
C ALA A 52 -4.56 -5.55 -5.25
N PRO A 53 -5.75 -5.24 -5.80
CA PRO A 53 -6.94 -6.08 -5.68
C PRO A 53 -6.81 -7.48 -6.28
N ASP A 54 -5.93 -7.65 -7.25
CA ASP A 54 -5.62 -8.93 -7.90
C ASP A 54 -4.62 -9.80 -7.10
N HIS A 55 -4.16 -9.30 -5.92
CA HIS A 55 -3.23 -10.00 -5.03
C HIS A 55 -3.88 -10.44 -3.68
N PRO A 56 -4.95 -11.24 -3.68
CA PRO A 56 -5.68 -11.60 -2.45
C PRO A 56 -4.82 -12.39 -1.47
N LYS A 57 -3.80 -13.12 -1.95
CA LYS A 57 -2.89 -13.90 -1.10
C LYS A 57 -2.08 -13.04 -0.14
N ILE A 58 -1.67 -11.84 -0.55
CA ILE A 58 -0.90 -10.92 0.30
C ILE A 58 -1.81 -10.41 1.44
N LYS A 59 -3.09 -10.19 1.17
CA LYS A 59 -4.09 -9.78 2.17
C LYS A 59 -4.29 -10.82 3.29
N THR A 60 -3.85 -12.08 3.10
CA THR A 60 -3.99 -13.13 4.14
C THR A 60 -3.20 -12.86 5.42
N VAL A 61 -2.26 -11.92 5.42
CA VAL A 61 -1.57 -11.45 6.63
C VAL A 61 -2.56 -10.88 7.67
N SER A 62 -3.75 -10.46 7.24
CA SER A 62 -4.84 -10.04 8.13
C SER A 62 -5.22 -11.10 9.17
N LYS A 63 -5.08 -12.40 8.83
CA LYS A 63 -5.30 -13.51 9.79
C LYS A 63 -4.32 -13.49 10.96
N VAL A 64 -3.10 -12.98 10.74
CA VAL A 64 -2.12 -12.77 11.81
C VAL A 64 -2.59 -11.61 12.70
N PHE A 65 -3.09 -10.53 12.10
CA PHE A 65 -3.61 -9.38 12.83
C PHE A 65 -4.85 -9.74 13.66
N GLU A 66 -5.77 -10.53 13.12
CA GLU A 66 -6.92 -11.06 13.87
C GLU A 66 -6.47 -11.85 15.10
N LYS A 67 -5.47 -12.71 14.95
CA LYS A 67 -4.91 -13.47 16.07
C LYS A 67 -4.30 -12.56 17.15
N ILE A 68 -3.58 -11.51 16.74
CA ILE A 68 -3.02 -10.51 17.66
C ILE A 68 -4.15 -9.79 18.40
N ALA A 69 -5.19 -9.37 17.68
CA ALA A 69 -6.34 -8.64 18.23
C ALA A 69 -7.19 -9.45 19.21
N THR A 70 -7.17 -10.79 19.12
CA THR A 70 -7.92 -11.67 20.03
C THR A 70 -7.15 -12.05 21.30
N THR A 71 -5.91 -11.58 21.45
CA THR A 71 -5.10 -11.84 22.65
C THR A 71 -5.60 -11.02 23.82
N GLU A 72 -5.62 -11.63 25.03
CA GLU A 72 -6.00 -10.96 26.26
C GLU A 72 -5.17 -9.69 26.49
N GLY A 73 -5.83 -8.59 26.88
CA GLY A 73 -5.20 -7.31 27.10
C GLY A 73 -5.03 -6.46 25.85
N PHE A 74 -5.62 -6.85 24.71
CA PHE A 74 -5.66 -6.03 23.50
C PHE A 74 -7.06 -5.44 23.30
N GLN A 75 -7.11 -4.13 22.99
CA GLN A 75 -8.34 -3.43 22.59
C GLN A 75 -8.08 -2.64 21.30
N LEU A 76 -9.09 -2.56 20.44
CA LEU A 76 -9.05 -1.82 19.18
C LEU A 76 -10.16 -0.76 19.17
N PHE A 77 -9.75 0.50 19.01
CA PHE A 77 -10.63 1.66 18.90
C PHE A 77 -10.55 2.20 17.47
N CYS A 78 -11.53 1.83 16.66
CA CYS A 78 -11.66 2.37 15.30
C CYS A 78 -12.48 3.65 15.29
N ASN A 79 -12.35 4.44 14.20
CA ASN A 79 -13.00 5.72 14.01
C ASN A 79 -12.64 6.74 15.11
N VAL A 80 -11.37 6.69 15.56
CA VAL A 80 -10.79 7.64 16.53
C VAL A 80 -9.53 8.25 15.93
N GLU A 81 -9.56 9.54 15.67
CA GLU A 81 -8.47 10.26 15.01
C GLU A 81 -7.62 11.04 16.01
N LEU A 82 -6.32 10.72 16.05
CA LEU A 82 -5.37 11.46 16.87
C LEU A 82 -5.28 12.92 16.42
N GLY A 83 -5.36 13.82 17.37
CA GLY A 83 -5.37 15.28 17.15
C GLY A 83 -6.76 15.88 16.94
N LYS A 84 -7.79 15.04 16.75
CA LYS A 84 -9.18 15.46 16.61
C LYS A 84 -10.06 14.93 17.74
N ASP A 85 -10.13 13.61 17.88
CA ASP A 85 -10.99 12.93 18.86
C ASP A 85 -10.24 12.67 20.17
N ILE A 86 -8.94 12.49 20.11
CA ILE A 86 -8.02 12.36 21.26
C ILE A 86 -6.70 13.04 20.96
N LYS A 87 -6.08 13.69 21.95
CA LYS A 87 -4.79 14.35 21.81
C LYS A 87 -3.65 13.49 22.31
N THR A 88 -2.43 13.77 21.83
CA THR A 88 -1.23 13.06 22.28
C THR A 88 -1.00 13.21 23.78
N GLU A 89 -1.27 14.40 24.34
CA GLU A 89 -1.12 14.69 25.76
C GLU A 89 -2.07 13.81 26.61
N GLU A 90 -3.32 13.64 26.14
CA GLU A 90 -4.31 12.79 26.81
C GLU A 90 -3.88 11.32 26.82
N LEU A 91 -3.32 10.83 25.69
CA LEU A 91 -2.77 9.46 25.63
C LEU A 91 -1.59 9.27 26.59
N THR A 92 -0.71 10.26 26.72
CA THR A 92 0.45 10.18 27.64
C THR A 92 0.06 10.31 29.12
N GLU A 93 -1.14 10.81 29.42
CA GLU A 93 -1.70 10.82 30.77
C GLU A 93 -2.36 9.48 31.14
N ILE A 94 -2.90 8.76 30.15
CA ILE A 94 -3.63 7.50 30.33
C ILE A 94 -2.68 6.29 30.25
N ASP A 95 -1.72 6.34 29.33
CA ASP A 95 -0.83 5.24 29.00
C ASP A 95 0.61 5.47 29.43
N ASP A 96 1.30 4.40 29.81
CA ASP A 96 2.71 4.44 30.19
C ASP A 96 3.63 4.74 28.99
N ALA A 97 3.20 4.40 27.78
CA ALA A 97 3.90 4.72 26.53
C ALA A 97 2.95 4.82 25.34
N VAL A 98 3.35 5.62 24.33
CA VAL A 98 2.62 5.80 23.08
C VAL A 98 3.52 5.43 21.90
N VAL A 99 3.05 4.51 21.05
CA VAL A 99 3.70 4.09 19.81
C VAL A 99 2.97 4.72 18.63
N ILE A 100 3.68 5.51 17.83
CA ILE A 100 3.12 6.12 16.61
C ILE A 100 3.44 5.24 15.41
N ALA A 101 2.41 4.64 14.81
CA ALA A 101 2.48 3.71 13.68
C ALA A 101 1.51 4.09 12.54
N THR A 102 1.32 5.40 12.33
CA THR A 102 0.32 5.98 11.40
C THR A 102 0.64 5.76 9.92
N GLY A 103 1.83 5.27 9.60
CA GLY A 103 2.26 5.07 8.22
C GLY A 103 2.62 6.38 7.50
N SER A 104 2.58 6.34 6.16
CA SER A 104 2.81 7.50 5.29
C SER A 104 1.78 7.49 4.17
N ASP A 105 0.82 8.40 4.25
CA ASP A 105 -0.33 8.52 3.35
C ASP A 105 -0.12 9.51 2.21
N LYS A 106 0.99 10.25 2.20
CA LYS A 106 1.27 11.29 1.21
C LYS A 106 2.38 10.89 0.26
N GLY A 107 2.09 11.01 -1.04
CA GLY A 107 3.11 10.89 -2.08
C GLY A 107 4.12 12.04 -2.04
N LYS A 108 5.37 11.73 -2.38
CA LYS A 108 6.38 12.76 -2.57
C LYS A 108 6.18 13.45 -3.91
N LYS A 109 6.29 14.78 -3.93
CA LYS A 109 6.35 15.53 -5.18
C LYS A 109 7.66 15.29 -5.91
N LEU A 110 7.59 15.17 -7.23
CA LEU A 110 8.76 14.98 -8.08
C LEU A 110 9.45 16.33 -8.40
N GLY A 111 8.71 17.43 -8.37
CA GLY A 111 9.20 18.76 -8.68
C GLY A 111 9.49 18.95 -10.18
N ILE A 112 8.79 18.24 -11.04
CA ILE A 112 8.96 18.29 -12.50
C ILE A 112 7.82 19.09 -13.17
N PRO A 113 8.06 19.69 -14.35
CA PRO A 113 6.99 20.32 -15.12
C PRO A 113 5.86 19.34 -15.45
N GLY A 114 4.61 19.77 -15.25
CA GLY A 114 3.44 18.92 -15.53
C GLY A 114 2.93 18.10 -14.33
N GLU A 115 3.64 18.04 -13.21
CA GLU A 115 3.25 17.28 -12.03
C GLU A 115 1.88 17.66 -11.46
N ASN A 116 1.44 18.90 -11.68
CA ASN A 116 0.14 19.40 -11.20
C ASN A 116 -0.94 19.44 -12.29
N LEU A 117 -0.73 18.83 -13.44
CA LEU A 117 -1.74 18.73 -14.49
C LEU A 117 -2.86 17.75 -14.09
N ARG A 118 -4.05 17.93 -14.67
CA ARG A 118 -5.14 16.96 -14.52
C ARG A 118 -4.68 15.58 -14.98
N GLY A 119 -4.93 14.57 -14.16
CA GLY A 119 -4.52 13.19 -14.43
C GLY A 119 -3.12 12.83 -13.93
N SER A 120 -2.36 13.80 -13.39
CA SER A 120 -1.14 13.51 -12.66
C SER A 120 -1.48 13.18 -11.21
N LEU A 121 -1.39 11.91 -10.84
CA LEU A 121 -1.78 11.39 -9.55
C LEU A 121 -0.60 10.71 -8.86
N SER A 122 -0.55 10.83 -7.55
CA SER A 122 0.32 9.97 -6.73
C SER A 122 -0.25 8.56 -6.63
N ALA A 123 0.60 7.55 -6.58
CA ALA A 123 0.17 6.20 -6.22
C ALA A 123 -0.50 6.16 -4.83
N ALA A 124 -0.13 7.07 -3.91
CA ALA A 124 -0.79 7.23 -2.62
C ALA A 124 -2.23 7.77 -2.70
N GLU A 125 -2.68 8.21 -3.88
CA GLU A 125 -4.08 8.60 -4.17
C GLU A 125 -4.77 7.53 -5.03
N PHE A 126 -4.10 7.05 -6.07
CA PHE A 126 -4.67 6.09 -7.01
C PHE A 126 -4.88 4.70 -6.39
N VAL A 127 -3.91 4.19 -5.64
CA VAL A 127 -4.00 2.85 -5.02
C VAL A 127 -5.11 2.77 -3.97
N PRO A 128 -5.25 3.71 -3.02
CA PRO A 128 -6.38 3.74 -2.10
C PRO A 128 -7.72 3.95 -2.82
N TRP A 129 -7.75 4.69 -3.92
CA TRP A 129 -8.95 4.90 -4.72
C TRP A 129 -9.55 3.58 -5.22
N TYR A 130 -8.77 2.72 -5.86
CA TYR A 130 -9.31 1.44 -6.34
C TYR A 130 -9.50 0.39 -5.21
N ASN A 131 -9.01 0.65 -4.01
CA ASN A 131 -9.21 -0.17 -2.81
C ASN A 131 -10.30 0.35 -1.86
N ALA A 132 -11.18 1.26 -2.32
CA ALA A 132 -12.29 1.81 -1.52
C ALA A 132 -11.89 2.53 -0.23
N HIS A 133 -10.72 3.17 -0.17
CA HIS A 133 -10.35 3.97 0.98
C HIS A 133 -11.27 5.20 1.07
N PRO A 134 -11.96 5.46 2.20
CA PRO A 134 -13.00 6.49 2.28
C PRO A 134 -12.54 7.90 1.91
N ASP A 135 -11.29 8.26 2.22
CA ASP A 135 -10.74 9.59 1.91
C ASP A 135 -10.42 9.77 0.41
N TYR A 136 -10.40 8.68 -0.39
CA TYR A 136 -9.95 8.69 -1.78
C TYR A 136 -11.02 8.27 -2.80
N VAL A 137 -12.22 7.90 -2.37
CA VAL A 137 -13.31 7.46 -3.29
C VAL A 137 -13.70 8.51 -4.33
N ASN A 138 -13.49 9.80 -4.01
CA ASN A 138 -13.84 10.93 -4.87
C ASN A 138 -12.66 11.48 -5.68
N VAL A 139 -11.51 10.80 -5.72
CA VAL A 139 -10.37 11.22 -6.56
C VAL A 139 -10.79 11.22 -8.03
N ASP A 140 -10.50 12.32 -8.75
CA ASP A 140 -10.74 12.40 -10.20
C ASP A 140 -9.63 11.66 -10.95
N VAL A 141 -9.93 10.42 -11.33
CA VAL A 141 -9.04 9.60 -12.15
C VAL A 141 -9.56 9.64 -13.60
N PRO A 142 -8.87 10.32 -14.53
CA PRO A 142 -9.29 10.37 -15.91
C PRO A 142 -8.85 9.10 -16.66
N PHE A 143 -9.79 8.50 -17.39
CA PHE A 143 -9.57 7.36 -18.29
C PHE A 143 -9.95 7.67 -19.74
N ASP A 144 -9.97 8.96 -20.10
CA ASP A 144 -10.37 9.47 -21.40
C ASP A 144 -9.20 9.59 -22.40
N THR A 145 -8.01 9.10 -22.03
CA THR A 145 -6.79 9.02 -22.84
C THR A 145 -6.48 7.55 -23.23
N ASP A 146 -5.75 7.36 -24.30
CA ASP A 146 -5.30 6.04 -24.76
C ASP A 146 -3.97 5.59 -24.11
N THR A 147 -3.27 6.50 -23.45
CA THR A 147 -1.93 6.25 -22.90
C THR A 147 -1.86 6.66 -21.44
N ALA A 148 -1.29 5.78 -20.62
CA ALA A 148 -0.96 6.05 -19.22
C ALA A 148 0.56 5.99 -19.02
N LEU A 149 1.08 6.87 -18.15
CA LEU A 149 2.49 6.91 -17.76
C LEU A 149 2.60 6.58 -16.26
N VAL A 150 3.36 5.56 -15.92
CA VAL A 150 3.68 5.18 -14.55
C VAL A 150 5.14 5.51 -14.27
N ILE A 151 5.39 6.46 -13.37
CA ILE A 151 6.74 6.91 -13.03
C ILE A 151 7.18 6.21 -11.75
N GLY A 152 8.01 5.20 -11.90
CA GLY A 152 8.55 4.38 -10.81
C GLY A 152 9.02 3.03 -11.31
N ALA A 153 9.90 2.38 -10.54
CA ALA A 153 10.41 1.05 -10.84
C ALA A 153 10.42 0.17 -9.57
N GLY A 154 9.39 0.29 -8.74
CA GLY A 154 9.12 -0.54 -7.57
C GLY A 154 7.86 -1.38 -7.73
N ASN A 155 7.55 -2.24 -6.75
CA ASN A 155 6.38 -3.12 -6.78
C ASN A 155 5.07 -2.34 -7.03
N VAL A 156 4.89 -1.19 -6.37
CA VAL A 156 3.69 -0.35 -6.57
C VAL A 156 3.54 0.12 -8.02
N ALA A 157 4.65 0.42 -8.71
CA ALA A 157 4.59 0.80 -10.13
C ALA A 157 4.17 -0.39 -11.01
N MET A 158 4.62 -1.61 -10.68
CA MET A 158 4.17 -2.84 -11.36
C MET A 158 2.69 -3.10 -11.11
N ASP A 159 2.22 -2.97 -9.87
CA ASP A 159 0.81 -3.09 -9.50
C ASP A 159 -0.06 -2.09 -10.27
N VAL A 160 0.31 -0.81 -10.26
CA VAL A 160 -0.42 0.23 -10.99
C VAL A 160 -0.43 -0.03 -12.49
N GLY A 161 0.73 -0.40 -13.07
CA GLY A 161 0.84 -0.74 -14.49
C GLY A 161 -0.06 -1.91 -14.87
N ARG A 162 -0.07 -2.96 -14.06
CA ARG A 162 -0.92 -4.15 -14.24
C ARG A 162 -2.40 -3.81 -14.12
N MET A 163 -2.81 -3.11 -13.06
CA MET A 163 -4.21 -2.70 -12.86
C MET A 163 -4.77 -1.83 -14.00
N LEU A 164 -3.92 -1.04 -14.66
CA LEU A 164 -4.29 -0.24 -15.84
C LEU A 164 -4.33 -1.05 -17.13
N ALA A 165 -3.66 -2.20 -17.17
CA ALA A 165 -3.57 -3.08 -18.33
C ALA A 165 -4.60 -4.23 -18.32
N LEU A 166 -5.20 -4.54 -17.15
CA LEU A 166 -6.23 -5.57 -17.03
C LEU A 166 -7.49 -5.22 -17.81
N GLU A 167 -8.06 -6.19 -18.53
CA GLU A 167 -9.36 -6.04 -19.17
C GLU A 167 -10.54 -6.13 -18.17
N PRO A 168 -11.72 -5.61 -18.54
CA PRO A 168 -12.89 -5.64 -17.67
C PRO A 168 -13.19 -6.99 -17.04
N LYS A 169 -13.11 -8.08 -17.81
CA LYS A 169 -13.39 -9.44 -17.31
C LYS A 169 -12.37 -9.93 -16.28
N GLU A 170 -11.13 -9.51 -16.39
CA GLU A 170 -10.08 -9.83 -15.44
C GLU A 170 -10.25 -9.01 -14.16
N LEU A 171 -10.61 -7.71 -14.29
CA LEU A 171 -10.92 -6.83 -13.17
C LEU A 171 -12.11 -7.31 -12.34
N ASP A 172 -13.14 -7.86 -12.97
CA ASP A 172 -14.34 -8.42 -12.29
C ASP A 172 -14.03 -9.57 -11.35
N LEU A 173 -12.89 -10.24 -11.53
CA LEU A 173 -12.43 -11.33 -10.68
C LEU A 173 -11.59 -10.87 -9.50
N THR A 174 -11.33 -9.57 -9.40
CA THR A 174 -10.48 -8.95 -8.37
C THR A 174 -11.32 -8.36 -7.23
N ASP A 175 -10.64 -7.93 -6.18
CA ASP A 175 -11.23 -7.23 -5.02
C ASP A 175 -11.30 -5.69 -5.25
N THR A 176 -11.41 -5.27 -6.51
CA THR A 176 -11.48 -3.85 -6.89
C THR A 176 -12.81 -3.23 -6.44
N ALA A 177 -12.73 -2.02 -5.90
CA ALA A 177 -13.92 -1.28 -5.46
C ALA A 177 -14.90 -1.01 -6.60
N THR A 178 -16.21 -1.14 -6.37
CA THR A 178 -17.26 -0.99 -7.38
C THR A 178 -17.15 0.30 -8.17
N HIS A 179 -16.94 1.45 -7.50
CA HIS A 179 -16.81 2.76 -8.17
C HIS A 179 -15.57 2.84 -9.07
N ALA A 180 -14.53 2.08 -8.76
CA ALA A 180 -13.32 2.00 -9.57
C ALA A 180 -13.50 1.03 -10.75
N LEU A 181 -14.17 -0.11 -10.53
CA LEU A 181 -14.54 -1.06 -11.60
C LEU A 181 -15.32 -0.36 -12.71
N GLU A 182 -16.37 0.41 -12.37
CA GLU A 182 -17.17 1.15 -13.33
C GLU A 182 -16.31 2.06 -14.23
N LYS A 183 -15.38 2.79 -13.64
CA LYS A 183 -14.47 3.68 -14.39
C LYS A 183 -13.40 2.93 -15.18
N LEU A 184 -12.86 1.85 -14.64
CA LEU A 184 -11.84 1.03 -15.31
C LEU A 184 -12.44 0.28 -16.50
N HIS A 185 -13.71 -0.17 -16.44
CA HIS A 185 -14.43 -0.78 -17.56
C HIS A 185 -14.60 0.17 -18.75
N ASP A 186 -14.82 1.46 -18.46
CA ASP A 186 -14.96 2.51 -19.47
C ASP A 186 -13.61 3.09 -19.94
N SER A 187 -12.49 2.55 -19.45
CA SER A 187 -11.16 3.04 -19.75
C SER A 187 -10.82 2.96 -21.22
N LYS A 188 -10.28 4.05 -21.76
CA LYS A 188 -9.74 4.14 -23.12
C LYS A 188 -8.25 3.86 -23.18
N ILE A 189 -7.60 3.57 -22.06
CA ILE A 189 -6.16 3.26 -22.01
C ILE A 189 -5.90 1.98 -22.81
N ARG A 190 -4.89 2.05 -23.69
CA ARG A 190 -4.44 0.93 -24.54
C ARG A 190 -2.94 0.72 -24.42
N THR A 191 -2.22 1.71 -23.91
CA THR A 191 -0.78 1.65 -23.72
C THR A 191 -0.43 2.15 -22.33
N VAL A 192 0.36 1.37 -21.61
CA VAL A 192 0.87 1.74 -20.27
C VAL A 192 2.39 1.74 -20.34
N HIS A 193 3.01 2.91 -20.19
CA HIS A 193 4.45 3.03 -20.08
C HIS A 193 4.88 3.07 -18.62
N VAL A 194 5.80 2.20 -18.24
CA VAL A 194 6.41 2.19 -16.91
C VAL A 194 7.85 2.67 -17.00
N PHE A 195 8.16 3.78 -16.35
CA PHE A 195 9.46 4.42 -16.42
C PHE A 195 10.23 4.37 -15.12
N GLY A 196 11.43 3.82 -15.16
CA GLY A 196 12.44 3.99 -14.13
C GLY A 196 13.37 5.16 -14.44
N ARG A 197 13.80 5.87 -13.43
CA ARG A 197 14.79 6.97 -13.54
C ARG A 197 16.21 6.47 -13.85
N ARG A 198 16.49 5.21 -13.57
CA ARG A 198 17.78 4.54 -13.73
C ARG A 198 17.57 3.27 -14.55
N GLY A 199 18.66 2.65 -14.98
CA GLY A 199 18.60 1.41 -15.73
C GLY A 199 17.95 0.25 -14.96
N PRO A 200 17.62 -0.85 -15.64
CA PRO A 200 16.92 -1.99 -15.06
C PRO A 200 17.68 -2.67 -13.90
N GLU A 201 19.00 -2.53 -13.83
CA GLU A 201 19.85 -2.98 -12.72
C GLU A 201 19.53 -2.28 -11.39
N HIS A 202 18.82 -1.16 -11.43
CA HIS A 202 18.37 -0.40 -10.25
C HIS A 202 16.88 -0.54 -9.99
N ALA A 203 16.20 -1.43 -10.69
CA ALA A 203 14.79 -1.69 -10.44
C ALA A 203 14.58 -2.22 -9.01
N ALA A 204 13.57 -1.69 -8.34
CA ALA A 204 13.25 -2.05 -6.97
C ALA A 204 12.03 -2.99 -6.87
N PHE A 205 11.44 -3.37 -8.00
CA PHE A 205 10.42 -4.41 -8.03
C PHE A 205 11.05 -5.80 -7.83
N THR A 206 10.30 -6.69 -7.24
CA THR A 206 10.75 -8.06 -6.98
C THR A 206 10.56 -8.95 -8.23
N ALA A 207 11.33 -10.03 -8.32
CA ALA A 207 11.17 -11.00 -9.40
C ALA A 207 9.75 -11.64 -9.48
N PRO A 208 9.03 -11.89 -8.37
CA PRO A 208 7.63 -12.28 -8.44
C PRO A 208 6.75 -11.27 -9.19
N GLU A 209 6.86 -9.97 -8.89
CA GLU A 209 6.07 -8.92 -9.56
C GLU A 209 6.35 -8.86 -11.08
N LEU A 210 7.62 -8.95 -11.46
CA LEU A 210 7.99 -8.99 -12.88
C LEU A 210 7.37 -10.20 -13.60
N ARG A 211 7.29 -11.35 -12.92
CA ARG A 211 6.72 -12.59 -13.48
C ARG A 211 5.20 -12.56 -13.63
N GLU A 212 4.51 -11.60 -13.02
CA GLU A 212 3.06 -11.44 -13.23
C GLU A 212 2.74 -10.79 -14.59
N LEU A 213 3.59 -9.91 -15.10
CA LEU A 213 3.33 -9.21 -16.36
C LEU A 213 3.11 -10.15 -17.57
N PRO A 214 3.96 -11.17 -17.82
CA PRO A 214 3.74 -12.11 -18.92
C PRO A 214 2.50 -13.01 -18.78
N LYS A 215 1.79 -12.97 -17.65
CA LYS A 215 0.57 -13.74 -17.41
C LYS A 215 -0.71 -12.97 -17.77
N LEU A 216 -0.60 -11.69 -18.11
CA LEU A 216 -1.72 -10.91 -18.60
C LEU A 216 -2.20 -11.52 -19.94
N GLU A 217 -3.47 -11.90 -20.01
CA GLU A 217 -4.00 -12.67 -21.15
C GLU A 217 -4.17 -11.82 -22.41
N HIS A 218 -4.42 -10.53 -22.25
CA HIS A 218 -4.78 -9.60 -23.32
C HIS A 218 -3.81 -8.42 -23.46
N THR A 219 -2.59 -8.54 -22.91
CA THR A 219 -1.60 -7.47 -22.91
C THR A 219 -0.24 -7.99 -23.37
N ASP A 220 0.31 -7.37 -24.38
CA ASP A 220 1.70 -7.60 -24.79
C ASP A 220 2.65 -6.76 -23.94
N VAL A 221 3.73 -7.38 -23.47
CA VAL A 221 4.76 -6.72 -22.67
C VAL A 221 6.01 -6.51 -23.51
N GLU A 222 6.37 -5.26 -23.74
CA GLU A 222 7.55 -4.87 -24.49
C GLU A 222 8.62 -4.28 -23.55
N ILE A 223 9.87 -4.64 -23.77
CA ILE A 223 11.03 -4.09 -23.07
C ILE A 223 11.99 -3.54 -24.11
N GLY A 224 12.50 -2.33 -23.90
CA GLY A 224 13.46 -1.70 -24.79
C GLY A 224 14.76 -2.52 -24.91
N GLU A 225 15.11 -2.96 -26.12
CA GLU A 225 16.26 -3.85 -26.37
C GLU A 225 17.60 -3.25 -25.88
N CYS A 226 17.82 -1.95 -26.12
CA CYS A 226 19.07 -1.28 -25.74
C CYS A 226 19.30 -1.22 -24.21
N ASP A 227 18.25 -1.25 -23.43
CA ASP A 227 18.36 -1.13 -21.97
C ASP A 227 18.91 -2.41 -21.30
N ILE A 228 18.62 -3.57 -21.88
CA ILE A 228 19.05 -4.88 -21.33
C ILE A 228 20.54 -5.10 -21.56
N GLU A 229 21.02 -4.90 -22.78
CA GLU A 229 22.45 -5.09 -23.12
C GLU A 229 23.35 -4.17 -22.30
N ASP A 230 22.96 -2.90 -22.17
CA ASP A 230 23.72 -1.93 -21.38
C ASP A 230 23.65 -2.21 -19.88
N ALA A 231 22.53 -2.74 -19.37
CA ALA A 231 22.43 -3.17 -17.99
C ALA A 231 23.34 -4.36 -17.69
N ILE A 232 23.41 -5.35 -18.58
CA ILE A 232 24.31 -6.51 -18.44
C ILE A 232 25.77 -6.04 -18.35
N LYS A 233 26.20 -5.18 -19.27
CA LYS A 233 27.57 -4.61 -19.28
C LYS A 233 27.89 -3.87 -17.96
N ARG A 234 26.92 -3.10 -17.42
CA ARG A 234 27.09 -2.38 -16.14
C ARG A 234 27.21 -3.34 -14.96
N ILE A 235 26.38 -4.40 -14.90
CA ILE A 235 26.45 -5.40 -13.85
C ILE A 235 27.78 -6.15 -13.87
N GLU A 236 28.24 -6.55 -15.05
CA GLU A 236 29.54 -7.21 -15.24
C GLU A 236 30.70 -6.33 -14.79
N SER A 237 30.64 -5.00 -15.02
CA SER A 237 31.67 -4.06 -14.58
C SER A 237 31.71 -3.80 -13.07
N ILE A 238 30.65 -4.12 -12.34
CA ILE A 238 30.57 -3.95 -10.86
C ILE A 238 31.04 -5.24 -10.15
N GLY A 239 31.01 -6.37 -10.85
CA GLY A 239 31.39 -7.68 -10.30
C GLY A 239 32.89 -8.01 -10.38
N GLU A 240 33.69 -7.14 -10.95
CA GLU A 240 35.16 -7.16 -10.92
C GLU A 240 35.70 -6.23 -9.80
#